data_16124141af7ba8dfc32d5fdf07584887
#
_entry.id   16124141af7ba8dfc32d5fdf07584887
#
_cell.length_a   1.000
_cell.length_b   1.000
_cell.length_c   1.000
_cell.angle_alpha   90.00
_cell.angle_beta   90.00
_cell.angle_gamma   90.00
#
_symmetry.space_group_name_H-M   'P 1'
#
loop_
_entity.id
_entity.type
_entity.pdbx_description
1 polymer ?
#
loop_
_entity_poly.entity_id
_entity_poly.type
_entity_poly.pdbx_seq_one_letter_code
_entity_poly.pdbx_strand_id
1 'polypeptide(L)'
;MISLGIDIGSRFIKAVWTAKGNIIQTKKTETSYNPRDRVFEILNEFDSQSIVATGYGRHLISFDKNIPTITEIKAFAMGCKSYFPSCRTIFDIGGQDTRVINIDENGLIKKFEMNDRCAAGTGRFLEIMAQALGYSIDEFNALEFNLDSSLQISSMCTVFAESEVVSIIASGFKREEIAVAINKAIANRVIGMLNKISVEEDIVFAGGCCANSLLKKIIENRLRKNLIIDSFCPYLGAFGAALYGEQINRVNYNPNPAINVIKANIPDVESCKEGNFVMAIAN
;
A
#
# COMPACT_ATOMS: atom_id res chain seq x y z
N MET A 1 -9.76 3.00 24.87
CA MET A 1 -8.50 2.27 24.59
C MET A 1 -8.04 2.69 23.21
N ILE A 2 -6.81 3.21 23.11
CA ILE A 2 -6.17 3.60 21.86
C ILE A 2 -5.29 2.45 21.40
N SER A 3 -5.45 2.05 20.14
CA SER A 3 -4.64 1.03 19.48
C SER A 3 -3.80 1.67 18.37
N LEU A 4 -2.53 1.32 18.33
CA LEU A 4 -1.57 1.73 17.31
C LEU A 4 -1.25 0.54 16.41
N GLY A 5 -1.50 0.69 15.13
CA GLY A 5 -0.99 -0.21 14.09
C GLY A 5 0.19 0.43 13.36
N ILE A 6 1.29 -0.31 13.23
CA ILE A 6 2.48 0.16 12.52
C ILE A 6 2.79 -0.80 11.37
N ASP A 7 2.77 -0.27 10.15
CA ASP A 7 3.25 -0.97 8.95
C ASP A 7 4.70 -0.53 8.66
N ILE A 8 5.65 -1.39 8.99
CA ILE A 8 7.08 -1.13 8.79
C ILE A 8 7.47 -1.64 7.41
N GLY A 9 7.21 -0.81 6.41
CA GLY A 9 7.56 -1.10 5.03
C GLY A 9 9.03 -0.84 4.72
N SER A 10 9.51 -1.31 3.57
CA SER A 10 10.90 -1.14 3.14
C SER A 10 11.24 0.30 2.74
N ARG A 11 10.25 1.11 2.35
CA ARG A 11 10.44 2.50 1.90
C ARG A 11 9.82 3.51 2.88
N PHE A 12 8.66 3.19 3.42
CA PHE A 12 7.94 4.05 4.36
C PHE A 12 7.42 3.24 5.55
N ILE A 13 7.49 3.82 6.72
CA ILE A 13 6.77 3.38 7.91
C ILE A 13 5.49 4.18 7.98
N LYS A 14 4.36 3.50 8.15
CA LYS A 14 3.04 4.11 8.30
C LYS A 14 2.44 3.68 9.62
N ALA A 15 1.87 4.62 10.32
CA ALA A 15 1.23 4.40 11.61
C ALA A 15 -0.20 4.90 11.56
N VAL A 16 -1.10 4.16 12.20
CA VAL A 16 -2.50 4.54 12.37
C VAL A 16 -2.90 4.30 13.81
N TRP A 17 -3.38 5.33 14.47
CA TRP A 17 -3.99 5.25 15.80
C TRP A 17 -5.50 5.14 15.66
N THR A 18 -6.10 4.21 16.39
CA THR A 18 -7.55 4.02 16.40
C THR A 18 -8.11 3.98 17.80
N ALA A 19 -9.37 4.36 17.95
CA ALA A 19 -10.16 4.11 19.15
C ALA A 19 -11.57 3.67 18.76
N LYS A 20 -12.01 2.52 19.26
CA LYS A 20 -13.31 1.91 18.94
C LYS A 20 -13.56 1.78 17.43
N GLY A 21 -12.51 1.44 16.68
CA GLY A 21 -12.55 1.28 15.23
C GLY A 21 -12.44 2.59 14.44
N ASN A 22 -12.47 3.75 15.08
CA ASN A 22 -12.34 5.06 14.41
C ASN A 22 -10.87 5.46 14.32
N ILE A 23 -10.47 6.04 13.19
CA ILE A 23 -9.13 6.57 12.97
C ILE A 23 -9.00 7.88 13.76
N ILE A 24 -7.99 7.99 14.62
CA ILE A 24 -7.68 9.19 15.41
C ILE A 24 -6.59 9.99 14.69
N GLN A 25 -5.52 9.31 14.27
CA GLN A 25 -4.33 9.93 13.70
C GLN A 25 -3.65 8.99 12.73
N THR A 26 -2.96 9.56 11.74
CA THR A 26 -2.08 8.82 10.83
C THR A 26 -0.73 9.49 10.76
N LYS A 27 0.32 8.69 10.54
CA LYS A 27 1.67 9.18 10.27
C LYS A 27 2.33 8.36 9.20
N LYS A 28 3.09 9.02 8.33
CA LYS A 28 3.96 8.39 7.34
C LYS A 28 5.34 9.02 7.44
N THR A 29 6.38 8.18 7.52
CA THR A 29 7.78 8.61 7.53
C THR A 29 8.62 7.69 6.66
N GLU A 30 9.75 8.16 6.15
CA GLU A 30 10.69 7.30 5.43
C GLU A 30 11.34 6.30 6.38
N THR A 31 11.51 5.06 5.91
CA THR A 31 12.09 3.98 6.70
C THR A 31 13.56 4.24 7.05
N SER A 32 14.31 4.97 6.22
CA SER A 32 15.73 5.28 6.40
C SER A 32 16.63 4.04 6.56
N TYR A 33 17.92 4.25 6.79
CA TYR A 33 18.88 3.17 7.08
C TYR A 33 18.75 2.61 8.51
N ASN A 34 18.15 3.37 9.43
CA ASN A 34 17.85 2.93 10.79
C ASN A 34 16.33 2.98 11.05
N PRO A 35 15.56 1.99 10.57
CA PRO A 35 14.12 1.95 10.72
C PRO A 35 13.68 1.83 12.18
N ARG A 36 14.52 1.28 13.03
CA ARG A 36 14.24 1.06 14.45
C ARG A 36 14.04 2.39 15.19
N ASP A 37 14.93 3.36 14.99
CA ASP A 37 14.82 4.67 15.63
C ASP A 37 13.55 5.39 15.18
N ARG A 38 13.21 5.30 13.89
CA ARG A 38 11.96 5.87 13.36
C ARG A 38 10.72 5.26 13.99
N VAL A 39 10.73 3.95 14.23
CA VAL A 39 9.64 3.29 14.97
C VAL A 39 9.57 3.76 16.39
N PHE A 40 10.71 3.91 17.10
CA PHE A 40 10.72 4.42 18.47
C PHE A 40 10.22 5.86 18.58
N GLU A 41 10.53 6.72 17.61
CA GLU A 41 9.96 8.07 17.54
C GLU A 41 8.41 8.00 17.48
N ILE A 42 7.85 7.14 16.60
CA ILE A 42 6.40 6.94 16.47
C ILE A 42 5.79 6.41 17.77
N LEU A 43 6.44 5.43 18.43
CA LEU A 43 5.95 4.83 19.66
C LEU A 43 5.86 5.82 20.84
N ASN A 44 6.66 6.88 20.80
CA ASN A 44 6.72 7.90 21.86
C ASN A 44 5.78 9.09 21.58
N GLU A 45 5.13 9.16 20.41
CA GLU A 45 4.26 10.31 20.08
C GLU A 45 2.91 10.29 20.78
N PHE A 46 2.38 9.09 21.03
CA PHE A 46 1.05 8.94 21.57
C PHE A 46 0.97 7.75 22.52
N ASP A 47 0.39 7.94 23.69
CA ASP A 47 0.20 6.84 24.63
C ASP A 47 -0.84 5.85 24.12
N SER A 48 -0.36 4.68 23.72
CA SER A 48 -1.17 3.63 23.13
C SER A 48 -1.22 2.41 24.05
N GLN A 49 -2.43 1.97 24.39
CA GLN A 49 -2.64 0.80 25.26
C GLN A 49 -2.47 -0.53 24.50
N SER A 50 -2.49 -0.47 23.17
CA SER A 50 -2.25 -1.62 22.28
C SER A 50 -1.37 -1.19 21.12
N ILE A 51 -0.37 -1.99 20.80
CA ILE A 51 0.52 -1.75 19.66
C ILE A 51 0.62 -3.07 18.87
N VAL A 52 0.44 -3.01 17.56
CA VAL A 52 0.60 -4.17 16.66
C VAL A 52 1.43 -3.77 15.45
N ALA A 53 2.42 -4.59 15.11
CA ALA A 53 3.27 -4.37 13.95
C ALA A 53 2.89 -5.27 12.77
N THR A 54 2.98 -4.72 11.57
CA THR A 54 2.92 -5.41 10.29
C THR A 54 4.01 -4.90 9.36
N GLY A 55 4.06 -5.36 8.14
CA GLY A 55 5.07 -4.97 7.18
C GLY A 55 6.29 -5.90 7.18
N TYR A 56 7.18 -5.65 6.21
CA TYR A 56 8.45 -6.39 6.07
C TYR A 56 9.31 -6.32 7.35
N GLY A 57 9.36 -5.13 7.96
CA GLY A 57 10.14 -4.86 9.17
C GLY A 57 9.45 -5.19 10.50
N ARG A 58 8.25 -5.83 10.51
CA ARG A 58 7.46 -6.07 11.72
C ARG A 58 8.24 -6.73 12.88
N HIS A 59 9.25 -7.52 12.57
CA HIS A 59 10.06 -8.20 13.58
C HIS A 59 11.17 -7.33 14.19
N LEU A 60 11.45 -6.15 13.63
CA LEU A 60 12.46 -5.23 14.18
C LEU A 60 12.15 -4.76 15.59
N ILE A 61 10.88 -4.73 15.96
CA ILE A 61 10.42 -4.22 17.27
C ILE A 61 9.79 -5.30 18.17
N SER A 62 9.46 -6.48 17.64
CA SER A 62 8.81 -7.53 18.42
C SER A 62 9.72 -8.11 19.50
N PHE A 63 11.02 -8.17 19.28
CA PHE A 63 11.98 -8.70 20.24
C PHE A 63 12.20 -7.80 21.47
N ASP A 64 12.08 -6.47 21.30
CA ASP A 64 12.41 -5.52 22.37
C ASP A 64 11.24 -5.22 23.31
N LYS A 65 10.00 -5.24 22.78
CA LYS A 65 8.82 -4.80 23.54
C LYS A 65 7.71 -5.83 23.60
N ASN A 66 7.96 -7.05 23.15
CA ASN A 66 6.93 -8.11 23.06
C ASN A 66 5.68 -7.66 22.29
N ILE A 67 5.87 -6.81 21.26
CA ILE A 67 4.80 -6.24 20.46
C ILE A 67 4.25 -7.34 19.54
N PRO A 68 2.94 -7.63 19.56
CA PRO A 68 2.31 -8.57 18.66
C PRO A 68 2.51 -8.17 17.20
N THR A 69 2.64 -9.17 16.34
CA THR A 69 2.73 -8.97 14.89
C THR A 69 1.57 -9.62 14.17
N ILE A 70 1.19 -9.04 13.03
CA ILE A 70 0.20 -9.58 12.11
C ILE A 70 0.80 -9.61 10.71
N THR A 71 0.45 -10.61 9.90
CA THR A 71 0.91 -10.66 8.50
C THR A 71 0.27 -9.55 7.69
N GLU A 72 0.99 -9.03 6.71
CA GLU A 72 0.49 -7.95 5.84
C GLU A 72 -0.79 -8.35 5.12
N ILE A 73 -0.88 -9.60 4.64
CA ILE A 73 -2.06 -10.12 3.98
C ILE A 73 -3.30 -9.99 4.88
N LYS A 74 -3.18 -10.41 6.16
CA LYS A 74 -4.28 -10.30 7.13
C LYS A 74 -4.56 -8.84 7.49
N ALA A 75 -3.52 -8.02 7.66
CA ALA A 75 -3.66 -6.61 7.97
C ALA A 75 -4.39 -5.85 6.86
N PHE A 76 -3.97 -6.03 5.58
CA PHE A 76 -4.66 -5.43 4.45
C PHE A 76 -6.11 -5.92 4.31
N ALA A 77 -6.38 -7.22 4.47
CA ALA A 77 -7.74 -7.76 4.43
C ALA A 77 -8.65 -7.09 5.48
N MET A 78 -8.18 -6.98 6.72
CA MET A 78 -8.91 -6.33 7.81
C MET A 78 -9.11 -4.83 7.56
N GLY A 79 -8.04 -4.12 7.21
CA GLY A 79 -8.09 -2.68 6.96
C GLY A 79 -8.98 -2.32 5.77
N CYS A 80 -8.81 -3.02 4.63
CA CYS A 80 -9.63 -2.81 3.46
C CYS A 80 -11.10 -3.12 3.71
N LYS A 81 -11.41 -4.24 4.37
CA LYS A 81 -12.80 -4.59 4.67
C LYS A 81 -13.49 -3.62 5.60
N SER A 82 -12.76 -3.12 6.59
CA SER A 82 -13.30 -2.13 7.52
C SER A 82 -13.52 -0.77 6.87
N TYR A 83 -12.58 -0.32 6.02
CA TYR A 83 -12.65 1.00 5.38
C TYR A 83 -13.56 1.02 4.14
N PHE A 84 -13.54 -0.08 3.36
CA PHE A 84 -14.38 -0.30 2.17
C PHE A 84 -15.24 -1.57 2.39
N PRO A 85 -16.41 -1.47 2.99
CA PRO A 85 -17.23 -2.64 3.35
C PRO A 85 -17.63 -3.54 2.16
N SER A 86 -17.74 -2.98 0.96
CA SER A 86 -18.04 -3.71 -0.28
C SER A 86 -16.82 -4.42 -0.90
N CYS A 87 -15.59 -4.13 -0.44
CA CYS A 87 -14.36 -4.68 -1.00
C CYS A 87 -14.37 -6.21 -1.02
N ARG A 88 -13.94 -6.78 -2.16
CA ARG A 88 -13.77 -8.22 -2.39
C ARG A 88 -12.37 -8.58 -2.90
N THR A 89 -11.75 -7.69 -3.65
CA THR A 89 -10.39 -7.90 -4.16
C THR A 89 -9.51 -6.73 -3.77
N ILE A 90 -8.34 -7.04 -3.28
CA ILE A 90 -7.32 -6.07 -2.90
C ILE A 90 -6.07 -6.38 -3.70
N PHE A 91 -5.45 -5.39 -4.30
CA PHE A 91 -4.07 -5.52 -4.69
C PHE A 91 -3.25 -4.37 -4.11
N ASP A 92 -2.10 -4.72 -3.60
CA ASP A 92 -1.16 -3.83 -2.95
C ASP A 92 0.16 -3.91 -3.69
N ILE A 93 0.66 -2.75 -4.14
CA ILE A 93 2.00 -2.63 -4.71
C ILE A 93 2.85 -1.88 -3.68
N GLY A 94 3.60 -2.67 -2.91
CA GLY A 94 4.56 -2.19 -1.92
C GLY A 94 5.88 -1.76 -2.53
N GLY A 95 6.82 -1.34 -1.67
CA GLY A 95 8.17 -0.96 -2.10
C GLY A 95 9.00 -2.12 -2.64
N GLN A 96 8.89 -3.32 -2.06
CA GLN A 96 9.68 -4.50 -2.44
C GLN A 96 8.84 -5.72 -2.83
N ASP A 97 7.56 -5.69 -2.60
CA ASP A 97 6.65 -6.81 -2.87
C ASP A 97 5.32 -6.31 -3.45
N THR A 98 4.58 -7.24 -4.00
CA THR A 98 3.26 -6.99 -4.57
C THR A 98 2.34 -8.13 -4.16
N ARG A 99 1.14 -7.83 -3.72
CA ARG A 99 0.15 -8.78 -3.23
C ARG A 99 -1.19 -8.59 -3.91
N VAL A 100 -1.87 -9.68 -4.14
CA VAL A 100 -3.28 -9.68 -4.52
C VAL A 100 -4.03 -10.59 -3.57
N ILE A 101 -5.15 -10.13 -3.04
CA ILE A 101 -5.91 -10.82 -2.00
C ILE A 101 -7.38 -10.80 -2.39
N ASN A 102 -8.02 -11.96 -2.37
CA ASN A 102 -9.47 -12.09 -2.50
C ASN A 102 -10.06 -12.39 -1.12
N ILE A 103 -11.10 -11.66 -0.73
CA ILE A 103 -11.80 -11.79 0.54
C ILE A 103 -13.28 -12.06 0.32
N ASP A 104 -13.92 -12.75 1.27
CA ASP A 104 -15.36 -12.93 1.26
C ASP A 104 -16.12 -11.70 1.80
N GLU A 105 -17.42 -11.80 1.88
CA GLU A 105 -18.31 -10.77 2.41
C GLU A 105 -18.04 -10.41 3.88
N ASN A 106 -17.44 -11.31 4.64
CA ASN A 106 -17.07 -11.12 6.05
C ASN A 106 -15.61 -10.64 6.23
N GLY A 107 -14.87 -10.49 5.12
CA GLY A 107 -13.45 -10.10 5.14
C GLY A 107 -12.48 -11.25 5.39
N LEU A 108 -12.95 -12.51 5.33
CA LEU A 108 -12.10 -13.69 5.43
C LEU A 108 -11.34 -13.90 4.11
N ILE A 109 -10.06 -14.19 4.21
CA ILE A 109 -9.18 -14.40 3.06
C ILE A 109 -9.57 -15.73 2.40
N LYS A 110 -10.02 -15.65 1.14
CA LYS A 110 -10.32 -16.82 0.28
C LYS A 110 -9.09 -17.32 -0.44
N LYS A 111 -8.33 -16.39 -1.04
CA LYS A 111 -7.13 -16.70 -1.80
C LYS A 111 -6.21 -15.50 -1.85
N PHE A 112 -4.92 -15.72 -1.97
CA PHE A 112 -3.95 -14.66 -2.21
C PHE A 112 -2.78 -15.16 -3.05
N GLU A 113 -2.11 -14.21 -3.73
CA GLU A 113 -0.82 -14.40 -4.40
C GLU A 113 0.12 -13.28 -3.98
N MET A 114 1.41 -13.59 -3.88
CA MET A 114 2.45 -12.63 -3.49
C MET A 114 3.67 -12.76 -4.38
N ASN A 115 4.26 -11.62 -4.72
CA ASN A 115 5.57 -11.51 -5.34
C ASN A 115 6.50 -10.77 -4.37
N ASP A 116 7.28 -11.52 -3.62
CA ASP A 116 8.23 -11.05 -2.61
C ASP A 116 9.70 -11.35 -2.97
N ARG A 117 9.93 -11.98 -4.13
CA ARG A 117 11.26 -12.44 -4.55
C ARG A 117 11.86 -11.65 -5.71
N CYS A 118 11.09 -10.78 -6.33
CA CYS A 118 11.51 -10.07 -7.52
C CYS A 118 11.05 -8.61 -7.47
N ALA A 119 11.97 -7.67 -7.57
CA ALA A 119 11.67 -6.24 -7.58
C ALA A 119 10.82 -5.80 -8.78
N ALA A 120 10.80 -6.57 -9.87
CA ALA A 120 9.94 -6.31 -11.02
C ALA A 120 8.46 -6.35 -10.61
N GLY A 121 7.75 -5.28 -10.87
CA GLY A 121 6.35 -5.11 -10.47
C GLY A 121 6.15 -4.52 -9.08
N THR A 122 7.17 -3.93 -8.49
CA THR A 122 7.13 -3.26 -7.17
C THR A 122 7.42 -1.78 -7.28
N GLY A 123 7.19 -1.03 -6.19
CA GLY A 123 7.52 0.39 -6.13
C GLY A 123 9.00 0.69 -6.36
N ARG A 124 9.90 -0.20 -5.94
CA ARG A 124 11.34 -0.05 -6.18
C ARG A 124 11.69 -0.07 -7.68
N PHE A 125 11.01 -0.91 -8.44
CA PHE A 125 11.15 -0.92 -9.90
C PHE A 125 10.72 0.42 -10.50
N LEU A 126 9.56 0.97 -10.07
CA LEU A 126 9.09 2.28 -10.53
C LEU A 126 10.08 3.39 -10.19
N GLU A 127 10.62 3.42 -8.96
CA GLU A 127 11.61 4.42 -8.53
C GLU A 127 12.86 4.41 -9.44
N ILE A 128 13.44 3.24 -9.70
CA ILE A 128 14.63 3.08 -10.55
C ILE A 128 14.33 3.53 -11.99
N MET A 129 13.19 3.13 -12.53
CA MET A 129 12.81 3.49 -13.90
C MET A 129 12.46 4.97 -14.04
N ALA A 130 11.80 5.57 -13.06
CA ALA A 130 11.53 7.01 -13.03
C ALA A 130 12.84 7.80 -13.04
N GLN A 131 13.79 7.41 -12.19
CA GLN A 131 15.12 8.05 -12.12
C GLN A 131 15.89 7.90 -13.44
N ALA A 132 15.87 6.73 -14.08
CA ALA A 132 16.51 6.50 -15.38
C ALA A 132 15.93 7.40 -16.49
N LEU A 133 14.65 7.77 -16.39
CA LEU A 133 13.98 8.68 -17.30
C LEU A 133 14.09 10.16 -16.90
N GLY A 134 14.74 10.48 -15.78
CA GLY A 134 14.90 11.85 -15.27
C GLY A 134 13.61 12.44 -14.65
N TYR A 135 12.70 11.57 -14.14
CA TYR A 135 11.55 11.97 -13.36
C TYR A 135 11.81 11.79 -11.85
N SER A 136 11.29 12.67 -11.02
CA SER A 136 11.00 12.32 -9.64
C SER A 136 9.87 11.28 -9.59
N ILE A 137 9.74 10.56 -8.48
CA ILE A 137 8.67 9.56 -8.36
C ILE A 137 7.28 10.22 -8.37
N ASP A 138 7.15 11.43 -7.84
CA ASP A 138 5.89 12.17 -7.81
C ASP A 138 5.50 12.62 -9.24
N GLU A 139 6.45 13.16 -10.01
CA GLU A 139 6.23 13.47 -11.43
C GLU A 139 5.83 12.20 -12.20
N PHE A 140 6.53 11.08 -11.96
CA PHE A 140 6.24 9.82 -12.65
C PHE A 140 4.85 9.27 -12.31
N ASN A 141 4.41 9.41 -11.07
CA ASN A 141 3.08 8.99 -10.63
C ASN A 141 1.95 9.87 -11.19
N ALA A 142 2.25 11.15 -11.44
CA ALA A 142 1.30 12.12 -11.99
C ALA A 142 1.20 12.11 -13.52
N LEU A 143 1.98 11.25 -14.21
CA LEU A 143 1.95 11.19 -15.68
C LEU A 143 0.57 10.81 -16.21
N GLU A 144 0.07 11.60 -17.14
CA GLU A 144 -1.19 11.37 -17.86
C GLU A 144 -0.92 11.37 -19.35
N PHE A 145 -0.73 10.20 -19.96
CA PHE A 145 -0.51 10.08 -21.40
C PHE A 145 -1.57 9.25 -22.08
N ASN A 146 -1.67 9.44 -23.41
CA ASN A 146 -2.42 8.53 -24.25
C ASN A 146 -1.73 7.16 -24.29
N LEU A 147 -2.52 6.08 -24.10
CA LEU A 147 -2.02 4.72 -23.88
C LEU A 147 -1.58 3.99 -25.17
N ASP A 148 -1.56 4.66 -26.32
CA ASP A 148 -1.36 4.05 -27.64
C ASP A 148 0.11 3.75 -28.03
N SER A 149 1.04 3.74 -27.08
CA SER A 149 2.40 3.30 -27.37
C SER A 149 2.44 1.78 -27.58
N SER A 150 3.00 1.35 -28.72
CA SER A 150 3.29 -0.07 -29.00
C SER A 150 4.57 -0.56 -28.34
N LEU A 151 5.35 0.36 -27.74
CA LEU A 151 6.61 0.03 -27.06
C LEU A 151 6.35 -0.91 -25.89
N GLN A 152 7.20 -1.94 -25.77
CA GLN A 152 7.16 -2.90 -24.69
C GLN A 152 8.54 -3.02 -24.04
N ILE A 153 8.56 -3.16 -22.73
CA ILE A 153 9.76 -3.57 -21.98
C ILE A 153 9.67 -5.10 -21.87
N SER A 154 10.66 -5.78 -22.44
CA SER A 154 10.70 -7.24 -22.50
C SER A 154 11.35 -7.84 -21.24
N SER A 155 12.27 -7.12 -20.64
CA SER A 155 13.04 -7.59 -19.48
C SER A 155 12.21 -7.56 -18.21
N MET A 156 12.08 -8.73 -17.59
CA MET A 156 11.36 -8.87 -16.32
C MET A 156 12.23 -8.55 -15.11
N CYS A 157 13.54 -8.64 -15.23
CA CYS A 157 14.49 -8.34 -14.15
C CYS A 157 14.83 -6.85 -14.18
N THR A 158 14.81 -6.20 -13.02
CA THR A 158 15.08 -4.76 -12.87
C THR A 158 16.43 -4.34 -13.47
N VAL A 159 17.48 -5.16 -13.29
CA VAL A 159 18.83 -4.88 -13.82
C VAL A 159 18.83 -4.88 -15.35
N PHE A 160 18.19 -5.86 -15.96
CA PHE A 160 18.11 -5.93 -17.43
C PHE A 160 17.13 -4.90 -17.99
N ALA A 161 16.03 -4.60 -17.28
CA ALA A 161 15.09 -3.57 -17.69
C ALA A 161 15.74 -2.17 -17.69
N GLU A 162 16.62 -1.86 -16.74
CA GLU A 162 17.37 -0.61 -16.72
C GLU A 162 18.26 -0.50 -17.97
N SER A 163 19.01 -1.55 -18.31
CA SER A 163 19.85 -1.58 -19.52
C SER A 163 19.01 -1.50 -20.80
N GLU A 164 17.85 -2.14 -20.83
CA GLU A 164 16.90 -2.06 -21.95
C GLU A 164 16.35 -0.65 -22.10
N VAL A 165 15.95 0.02 -21.02
CA VAL A 165 15.49 1.41 -21.03
C VAL A 165 16.56 2.36 -21.55
N VAL A 166 17.82 2.21 -21.12
CA VAL A 166 18.96 3.00 -21.64
C VAL A 166 19.11 2.80 -23.16
N SER A 167 18.98 1.55 -23.65
CA SER A 167 19.06 1.25 -25.08
C SER A 167 17.89 1.87 -25.88
N ILE A 168 16.70 1.86 -25.30
CA ILE A 168 15.50 2.45 -25.91
C ILE A 168 15.64 3.97 -25.98
N ILE A 169 16.17 4.62 -24.94
CA ILE A 169 16.48 6.05 -24.93
C ILE A 169 17.50 6.38 -26.04
N ALA A 170 18.57 5.60 -26.15
CA ALA A 170 19.56 5.78 -27.20
C ALA A 170 19.01 5.58 -28.62
N SER A 171 17.93 4.82 -28.76
CA SER A 171 17.21 4.62 -30.03
C SER A 171 16.25 5.78 -30.37
N GLY A 172 16.17 6.83 -29.55
CA GLY A 172 15.44 8.05 -29.83
C GLY A 172 13.94 8.03 -29.47
N PHE A 173 13.49 7.03 -28.72
CA PHE A 173 12.11 7.03 -28.19
C PHE A 173 11.92 8.15 -27.16
N LYS A 174 10.72 8.72 -27.12
CA LYS A 174 10.37 9.75 -26.16
C LYS A 174 10.24 9.12 -24.75
N ARG A 175 10.72 9.84 -23.74
CA ARG A 175 10.66 9.36 -22.35
C ARG A 175 9.24 9.04 -21.88
N GLU A 176 8.22 9.72 -22.44
CA GLU A 176 6.80 9.50 -22.19
C GLU A 176 6.35 8.11 -22.69
N GLU A 177 6.78 7.72 -23.89
CA GLU A 177 6.48 6.40 -24.46
C GLU A 177 7.10 5.28 -23.63
N ILE A 178 8.33 5.52 -23.16
CA ILE A 178 9.04 4.57 -22.30
C ILE A 178 8.33 4.47 -20.93
N ALA A 179 7.88 5.59 -20.33
CA ALA A 179 7.11 5.59 -19.10
C ALA A 179 5.81 4.78 -19.22
N VAL A 180 5.10 4.91 -20.34
CA VAL A 180 3.92 4.08 -20.63
C VAL A 180 4.29 2.60 -20.70
N ALA A 181 5.38 2.24 -21.38
CA ALA A 181 5.83 0.85 -21.51
C ALA A 181 6.21 0.23 -20.15
N ILE A 182 6.88 0.99 -19.28
CA ILE A 182 7.22 0.59 -17.91
C ILE A 182 5.94 0.29 -17.10
N ASN A 183 4.96 1.20 -17.10
CA ASN A 183 3.70 1.01 -16.40
C ASN A 183 2.90 -0.18 -16.95
N LYS A 184 2.93 -0.39 -18.28
CA LYS A 184 2.34 -1.59 -18.92
C LYS A 184 2.99 -2.88 -18.44
N ALA A 185 4.32 -2.91 -18.28
CA ALA A 185 5.03 -4.10 -17.77
C ALA A 185 4.60 -4.46 -16.34
N ILE A 186 4.46 -3.46 -15.45
CA ILE A 186 3.96 -3.69 -14.08
C ILE A 186 2.50 -4.13 -14.10
N ALA A 187 1.64 -3.45 -14.87
CA ALA A 187 0.24 -3.82 -14.98
C ALA A 187 0.07 -5.26 -15.45
N ASN A 188 0.86 -5.72 -16.44
CA ASN A 188 0.86 -7.11 -16.90
C ASN A 188 1.14 -8.09 -15.77
N ARG A 189 2.09 -7.76 -14.90
CA ARG A 189 2.44 -8.63 -13.77
C ARG A 189 1.34 -8.69 -12.74
N VAL A 190 0.78 -7.55 -12.34
CA VAL A 190 -0.35 -7.48 -11.41
C VAL A 190 -1.56 -8.24 -11.94
N ILE A 191 -1.90 -8.05 -13.22
CA ILE A 191 -3.00 -8.76 -13.88
C ILE A 191 -2.73 -10.27 -13.91
N GLY A 192 -1.48 -10.67 -14.21
CA GLY A 192 -1.08 -12.08 -14.14
C GLY A 192 -1.28 -12.71 -12.74
N MET A 193 -1.06 -11.93 -11.67
CA MET A 193 -1.34 -12.37 -10.30
C MET A 193 -2.85 -12.37 -10.01
N LEU A 194 -3.58 -11.33 -10.42
CA LEU A 194 -5.03 -11.24 -10.26
C LEU A 194 -5.76 -12.39 -10.97
N ASN A 195 -5.28 -12.81 -12.13
CA ASN A 195 -5.85 -13.96 -12.87
C ASN A 195 -5.67 -15.30 -12.15
N LYS A 196 -4.75 -15.40 -11.19
CA LYS A 196 -4.58 -16.62 -10.38
C LYS A 196 -5.53 -16.68 -9.19
N ILE A 197 -6.12 -15.57 -8.80
CA ILE A 197 -7.19 -15.49 -7.81
C ILE A 197 -8.52 -15.16 -8.53
N SER A 198 -9.64 -15.38 -7.88
CA SER A 198 -10.93 -14.94 -8.41
C SER A 198 -11.08 -13.44 -8.17
N VAL A 199 -11.08 -12.64 -9.25
CA VAL A 199 -11.29 -11.19 -9.15
C VAL A 199 -12.77 -10.89 -8.99
N GLU A 200 -13.16 -10.49 -7.79
CA GLU A 200 -14.52 -10.06 -7.46
C GLU A 200 -14.54 -8.54 -7.27
N GLU A 201 -15.64 -7.86 -7.62
CA GLU A 201 -15.85 -6.42 -7.33
C GLU A 201 -16.27 -6.25 -5.86
N ASP A 202 -15.95 -5.20 -5.16
CA ASP A 202 -15.14 -4.03 -5.58
C ASP A 202 -13.65 -4.30 -5.39
N ILE A 203 -12.84 -3.69 -6.28
CA ILE A 203 -11.40 -3.88 -6.32
C ILE A 203 -10.70 -2.66 -5.71
N VAL A 204 -9.96 -2.83 -4.63
CA VAL A 204 -9.18 -1.77 -3.97
C VAL A 204 -7.73 -1.84 -4.41
N PHE A 205 -7.19 -0.71 -4.91
CA PHE A 205 -5.75 -0.55 -5.15
C PHE A 205 -5.10 0.12 -3.93
N ALA A 206 -4.33 -0.65 -3.20
CA ALA A 206 -3.67 -0.26 -1.96
C ALA A 206 -2.15 -0.09 -2.13
N GLY A 207 -1.50 0.28 -1.05
CA GLY A 207 -0.04 0.40 -0.97
C GLY A 207 0.52 1.71 -1.48
N GLY A 208 1.85 1.79 -1.50
CA GLY A 208 2.54 3.04 -1.83
C GLY A 208 2.40 3.51 -3.28
N CYS A 209 2.11 2.60 -4.19
CA CYS A 209 2.00 2.88 -5.63
C CYS A 209 0.57 3.23 -6.07
N CYS A 210 -0.42 3.26 -5.18
CA CYS A 210 -1.81 3.59 -5.55
C CYS A 210 -1.97 5.02 -6.08
N ALA A 211 -1.02 5.92 -5.81
CA ALA A 211 -0.98 7.28 -6.36
C ALA A 211 -0.60 7.33 -7.86
N ASN A 212 -0.16 6.21 -8.47
CA ASN A 212 0.26 6.20 -9.86
C ASN A 212 -0.97 6.17 -10.80
N SER A 213 -1.34 7.35 -11.32
CA SER A 213 -2.50 7.56 -12.18
C SER A 213 -2.44 6.78 -13.48
N LEU A 214 -1.25 6.69 -14.09
CA LEU A 214 -1.05 5.98 -15.35
C LEU A 214 -1.21 4.47 -15.16
N LEU A 215 -0.62 3.92 -14.11
CA LEU A 215 -0.74 2.51 -13.75
C LEU A 215 -2.20 2.13 -13.47
N LYS A 216 -2.91 2.98 -12.70
CA LYS A 216 -4.34 2.84 -12.46
C LYS A 216 -5.12 2.70 -13.77
N LYS A 217 -5.00 3.70 -14.65
CA LYS A 217 -5.70 3.72 -15.94
C LYS A 217 -5.41 2.46 -16.79
N ILE A 218 -4.15 2.01 -16.84
CA ILE A 218 -3.77 0.81 -17.59
C ILE A 218 -4.45 -0.44 -17.01
N ILE A 219 -4.46 -0.60 -15.69
CA ILE A 219 -5.06 -1.77 -15.03
C ILE A 219 -6.58 -1.76 -15.24
N GLU A 220 -7.26 -0.61 -15.05
CA GLU A 220 -8.70 -0.46 -15.27
C GLU A 220 -9.11 -0.84 -16.69
N ASN A 221 -8.38 -0.31 -17.69
CA ASN A 221 -8.65 -0.61 -19.10
C ASN A 221 -8.50 -2.11 -19.42
N ARG A 222 -7.51 -2.78 -18.84
CA ARG A 222 -7.27 -4.20 -19.09
C ARG A 222 -8.24 -5.11 -18.36
N LEU A 223 -8.58 -4.79 -17.11
CA LEU A 223 -9.57 -5.53 -16.33
C LEU A 223 -11.00 -5.22 -16.79
N ARG A 224 -11.23 -4.10 -17.49
CA ARG A 224 -12.55 -3.52 -17.79
C ARG A 224 -13.38 -3.33 -16.51
N LYS A 225 -12.71 -2.91 -15.43
CA LYS A 225 -13.26 -2.69 -14.10
C LYS A 225 -12.67 -1.44 -13.50
N ASN A 226 -13.47 -0.74 -12.70
CA ASN A 226 -13.00 0.43 -11.96
C ASN A 226 -12.23 -0.01 -10.72
N LEU A 227 -11.20 0.75 -10.37
CA LEU A 227 -10.42 0.57 -9.16
C LEU A 227 -10.82 1.60 -8.11
N ILE A 228 -11.05 1.14 -6.90
CA ILE A 228 -11.27 2.01 -5.75
C ILE A 228 -9.90 2.45 -5.23
N ILE A 229 -9.69 3.75 -5.22
CA ILE A 229 -8.51 4.41 -4.64
C ILE A 229 -8.99 5.58 -3.79
N ASP A 230 -8.37 5.72 -2.64
CA ASP A 230 -8.60 6.79 -1.68
C ASP A 230 -7.25 7.23 -1.11
N SER A 231 -7.14 8.47 -0.64
CA SER A 231 -5.92 8.99 -0.02
C SER A 231 -5.46 8.18 1.20
N PHE A 232 -6.36 7.42 1.81
CA PHE A 232 -6.06 6.53 2.93
C PHE A 232 -5.54 5.15 2.49
N CYS A 233 -5.63 4.77 1.22
CA CYS A 233 -5.18 3.46 0.71
C CYS A 233 -3.74 3.08 1.11
N PRO A 234 -2.76 4.00 1.19
CA PRO A 234 -1.43 3.68 1.69
C PRO A 234 -1.37 3.20 3.15
N TYR A 235 -2.37 3.55 3.96
CA TYR A 235 -2.41 3.27 5.41
C TYR A 235 -3.22 2.02 5.78
N LEU A 236 -3.86 1.36 4.82
CA LEU A 236 -4.79 0.24 5.08
C LEU A 236 -4.13 -0.92 5.83
N GLY A 237 -2.84 -1.21 5.57
CA GLY A 237 -2.10 -2.21 6.33
C GLY A 237 -1.91 -1.83 7.81
N ALA A 238 -1.49 -0.59 8.08
CA ALA A 238 -1.36 -0.09 9.45
C ALA A 238 -2.73 -0.01 10.16
N PHE A 239 -3.77 0.40 9.45
CA PHE A 239 -5.13 0.43 9.98
C PHE A 239 -5.63 -0.96 10.39
N GLY A 240 -5.44 -1.96 9.52
CA GLY A 240 -5.78 -3.34 9.86
C GLY A 240 -5.01 -3.88 11.06
N ALA A 241 -3.74 -3.51 11.21
CA ALA A 241 -2.94 -3.85 12.40
C ALA A 241 -3.50 -3.18 13.67
N ALA A 242 -3.92 -1.91 13.60
CA ALA A 242 -4.57 -1.21 14.72
C ALA A 242 -5.89 -1.88 15.12
N LEU A 243 -6.73 -2.23 14.16
CA LEU A 243 -7.99 -2.96 14.40
C LEU A 243 -7.74 -4.33 15.04
N TYR A 244 -6.71 -5.04 14.58
CA TYR A 244 -6.31 -6.30 15.21
C TYR A 244 -5.89 -6.10 16.67
N GLY A 245 -5.16 -5.04 16.99
CA GLY A 245 -4.81 -4.66 18.35
C GLY A 245 -6.04 -4.42 19.24
N GLU A 246 -7.06 -3.77 18.70
CA GLU A 246 -8.34 -3.62 19.41
C GLU A 246 -9.05 -4.97 19.65
N GLN A 247 -8.96 -5.91 18.70
CA GLN A 247 -9.59 -7.24 18.83
C GLN A 247 -8.92 -8.10 19.89
N ILE A 248 -7.58 -8.23 19.89
CA ILE A 248 -6.87 -9.07 20.85
C ILE A 248 -7.02 -8.59 22.28
N ASN A 249 -7.15 -7.28 22.49
CA ASN A 249 -7.40 -6.73 23.83
C ASN A 249 -8.87 -6.83 24.25
N ARG A 250 -9.81 -6.93 23.33
CA ARG A 250 -11.23 -7.22 23.64
C ARG A 250 -11.46 -8.64 24.08
N VAL A 251 -10.69 -9.62 23.57
CA VAL A 251 -10.77 -11.02 24.01
C VAL A 251 -10.44 -11.16 25.49
N ASN A 252 -9.63 -10.23 26.03
CA ASN A 252 -9.38 -10.13 27.47
C ASN A 252 -10.44 -9.33 28.25
N TYR A 253 -11.44 -8.74 27.57
CA TYR A 253 -12.50 -7.92 28.15
C TYR A 253 -13.80 -8.06 27.33
N ASN A 254 -14.78 -8.74 27.84
CA ASN A 254 -16.08 -9.21 27.35
C ASN A 254 -16.85 -8.35 26.27
N PRO A 255 -17.92 -8.89 25.62
CA PRO A 255 -18.05 -8.88 24.16
C PRO A 255 -19.02 -7.84 23.56
N ASN A 256 -18.82 -7.62 22.25
CA ASN A 256 -19.72 -7.06 21.24
C ASN A 256 -19.93 -5.55 21.20
N PRO A 257 -19.43 -4.87 20.20
CA PRO A 257 -20.31 -4.15 19.27
C PRO A 257 -19.85 -4.13 17.80
N ALA A 258 -20.81 -3.88 16.90
CA ALA A 258 -20.58 -3.57 15.49
C ALA A 258 -19.59 -2.39 15.34
N ILE A 259 -18.59 -2.54 14.50
CA ILE A 259 -17.61 -1.50 14.24
C ILE A 259 -18.21 -0.54 13.21
N ASN A 260 -18.60 0.65 13.63
CA ASN A 260 -18.92 1.75 12.72
C ASN A 260 -17.63 2.49 12.36
N VAL A 261 -17.22 2.40 11.10
CA VAL A 261 -16.10 3.19 10.57
C VAL A 261 -16.66 4.54 10.09
N ILE A 262 -16.31 5.60 10.77
CA ILE A 262 -16.56 6.95 10.26
C ILE A 262 -15.44 7.25 9.26
N LYS A 263 -15.77 7.43 7.98
CA LYS A 263 -14.81 7.90 6.97
C LYS A 263 -14.34 9.29 7.38
N ALA A 264 -13.08 9.40 7.74
CA ALA A 264 -12.48 10.68 8.03
C ALA A 264 -12.34 11.50 6.74
N ASN A 265 -12.67 12.79 6.78
CA ASN A 265 -12.31 13.71 5.71
C ASN A 265 -10.79 13.91 5.76
N ILE A 266 -10.07 13.15 4.96
CA ILE A 266 -8.63 13.27 4.80
C ILE A 266 -8.43 14.28 3.66
N PRO A 267 -7.69 15.38 3.88
CA PRO A 267 -7.42 16.35 2.82
C PRO A 267 -6.62 15.74 1.67
N ASP A 268 -6.78 16.33 0.50
CA ASP A 268 -6.13 15.90 -0.73
C ASP A 268 -4.61 15.72 -0.58
N VAL A 269 -4.07 14.76 -1.33
CA VAL A 269 -2.66 14.30 -1.31
C VAL A 269 -1.64 15.44 -1.52
N GLU A 270 -2.04 16.54 -2.13
CA GLU A 270 -1.19 17.72 -2.37
C GLU A 270 -0.78 18.47 -1.08
N SER A 271 -1.52 18.32 0.01
CA SER A 271 -1.21 18.97 1.30
C SER A 271 -0.32 18.13 2.22
N CYS A 272 -0.01 16.89 1.87
CA CYS A 272 0.76 15.94 2.68
C CYS A 272 2.27 16.02 2.40
N LYS A 273 2.82 17.20 2.21
CA LYS A 273 4.25 17.44 2.40
C LYS A 273 4.47 17.59 3.90
N GLU A 274 4.98 16.53 4.53
CA GLU A 274 5.36 16.52 5.96
C GLU A 274 4.23 17.02 6.89
N GLY A 275 3.29 16.17 7.25
CA GLY A 275 2.22 16.60 8.13
C GLY A 275 1.62 15.48 8.97
N ASN A 276 1.62 15.70 10.26
CA ASN A 276 0.82 14.96 11.21
C ASN A 276 -0.64 15.40 11.06
N PHE A 277 -1.53 14.47 10.73
CA PHE A 277 -2.97 14.74 10.75
C PHE A 277 -3.56 14.36 12.10
N VAL A 278 -3.96 15.35 12.86
CA VAL A 278 -4.77 15.19 14.07
C VAL A 278 -6.22 15.49 13.70
N MET A 279 -7.10 14.53 13.82
CA MET A 279 -8.54 14.79 13.74
C MET A 279 -9.09 15.17 15.11
N ALA A 280 -9.73 16.33 15.17
CA ALA A 280 -10.51 16.70 16.34
C ALA A 280 -11.71 15.74 16.47
N ILE A 281 -11.84 15.14 17.64
CA ILE A 281 -13.03 14.35 18.00
C ILE A 281 -14.18 15.36 18.12
N ALA A 282 -15.12 15.36 17.17
CA ALA A 282 -16.37 16.05 17.38
C ALA A 282 -17.18 15.28 18.44
N ASN A 283 -17.52 15.98 19.51
CA ASN A 283 -18.37 15.51 20.60
C ASN A 283 -19.74 15.05 20.12
#